data_0dde4e7951209549c8c1f832ebde5420
#
_entry.id   0dde4e7951209549c8c1f832ebde5420
#
_cell.length_a   1.000
_cell.length_b   1.000
_cell.length_c   1.000
_cell.angle_alpha   90.00
_cell.angle_beta   90.00
_cell.angle_gamma   90.00
#
_symmetry.space_group_name_H-M   'P 1'
#
loop_
_entity.id
_entity.type
_entity.pdbx_description
1 polymer ?
#
loop_
_entity_poly.entity_id
_entity_poly.type
_entity_poly.pdbx_seq_one_letter_code
_entity_poly.pdbx_strand_id
1 'polypeptide(L)' 'MFECQVCGNIRARSELVSEVFTVEGRRILVERIPAQVCDRCGEPTFAPETAESIRKLVHGESSPLRTEPLEVFALQ' A
#
# COMPACT_ATOMS: atom_id res chain seq x y z
N MET A 1 -13.70 15.09 -1.81
CA MET A 1 -13.83 14.67 -3.22
C MET A 1 -12.53 14.03 -3.68
N PHE A 2 -12.62 12.91 -4.37
CA PHE A 2 -11.45 12.22 -4.88
C PHE A 2 -10.87 12.93 -6.12
N GLU A 3 -9.55 13.04 -6.15
CA GLU A 3 -8.83 13.47 -7.34
C GLU A 3 -7.51 12.72 -7.39
N CYS A 4 -7.28 11.99 -8.47
CA CYS A 4 -6.07 11.18 -8.60
C CYS A 4 -4.83 12.07 -8.75
N GLN A 5 -3.82 11.83 -7.92
CA GLN A 5 -2.58 12.62 -7.94
C GLN A 5 -1.72 12.31 -9.17
N VAL A 6 -1.99 11.19 -9.83
CA VAL A 6 -1.19 10.76 -10.98
C VAL A 6 -1.80 11.22 -12.29
N CYS A 7 -3.09 10.97 -12.52
CA CYS A 7 -3.72 11.27 -13.80
C CYS A 7 -4.82 12.33 -13.73
N GLY A 8 -5.19 12.79 -12.54
CA GLY A 8 -6.19 13.84 -12.37
C GLY A 8 -7.64 13.37 -12.48
N ASN A 9 -7.87 12.07 -12.68
CA ASN A 9 -9.22 11.54 -12.77
C ASN A 9 -9.96 11.74 -11.45
N ILE A 10 -11.27 11.95 -11.53
CA ILE A 10 -12.09 12.24 -10.35
C ILE A 10 -12.93 11.04 -9.90
N ARG A 11 -12.81 9.92 -10.58
CA ARG A 11 -13.57 8.71 -10.25
C ARG A 11 -12.67 7.64 -9.67
N ALA A 12 -13.12 7.05 -8.58
CA ALA A 12 -12.40 5.98 -7.91
C ALA A 12 -13.39 4.97 -7.37
N ARG A 13 -12.87 3.76 -7.11
CA ARG A 13 -13.64 2.71 -6.44
C ARG A 13 -12.96 2.36 -5.14
N SER A 14 -13.73 1.89 -4.16
CA SER A 14 -13.19 1.45 -2.88
C SER A 14 -12.72 0.01 -3.01
N GLU A 15 -11.49 -0.27 -2.61
CA GLU A 15 -10.93 -1.62 -2.66
C GLU A 15 -10.02 -1.83 -1.47
N LEU A 16 -9.81 -3.11 -1.13
CA LEU A 16 -8.75 -3.50 -0.21
C LEU A 16 -7.54 -3.85 -1.07
N VAL A 17 -6.42 -3.21 -0.80
CA VAL A 17 -5.20 -3.42 -1.60
C VAL A 17 -4.07 -3.90 -0.70
N SER A 18 -3.02 -4.42 -1.34
CA SER A 18 -1.80 -4.82 -0.66
C SER A 18 -0.65 -4.00 -1.20
N GLU A 19 0.26 -3.59 -0.32
CA GLU A 19 1.42 -2.77 -0.72
C GLU A 19 2.67 -3.25 -0.01
N VAL A 20 3.80 -3.18 -0.70
CA VAL A 20 5.10 -3.51 -0.11
C VAL A 20 5.81 -2.22 0.26
N PHE A 21 6.25 -2.15 1.51
CA PHE A 21 7.01 -1.01 2.00
C PHE A 21 8.42 -1.45 2.35
N THR A 22 9.40 -0.63 2.01
CA THR A 22 10.79 -0.90 2.38
C THR A 22 11.17 0.04 3.52
N VAL A 23 11.50 -0.55 4.67
CA VAL A 23 11.84 0.22 5.86
C VAL A 23 13.16 -0.32 6.40
N GLU A 24 14.18 0.51 6.39
CA GLU A 24 15.52 0.15 6.88
C GLU A 24 16.01 -1.17 6.27
N GLY A 25 15.85 -1.30 4.98
CA GLY A 25 16.28 -2.49 4.23
C GLY A 25 15.37 -3.70 4.35
N ARG A 26 14.33 -3.61 5.15
CA ARG A 26 13.34 -4.68 5.29
C ARG A 26 12.19 -4.45 4.35
N ARG A 27 11.70 -5.51 3.71
CA ARG A 27 10.52 -5.43 2.88
C ARG A 27 9.34 -5.96 3.68
N ILE A 28 8.31 -5.14 3.75
CA ILE A 28 7.14 -5.44 4.57
C ILE A 28 5.91 -5.36 3.69
N LEU A 29 5.17 -6.48 3.60
CA LEU A 29 3.90 -6.51 2.88
C LEU A 29 2.78 -6.21 3.85
N VAL A 30 1.98 -5.19 3.54
CA VAL A 30 0.79 -4.89 4.31
C VAL A 30 -0.41 -5.23 3.44
N GLU A 31 -1.30 -6.08 3.95
CA GLU A 31 -2.48 -6.55 3.24
C GLU A 31 -3.74 -5.88 3.76
N ARG A 32 -4.79 -5.91 2.95
CA ARG A 32 -6.13 -5.43 3.33
C ARG A 32 -6.15 -3.97 3.70
N ILE A 33 -5.49 -3.16 2.92
CA ILE A 33 -5.47 -1.72 3.15
C ILE A 33 -6.67 -1.10 2.43
N PRO A 34 -7.59 -0.43 3.15
CA PRO A 34 -8.68 0.28 2.48
C PRO A 34 -8.12 1.42 1.64
N ALA A 35 -8.53 1.49 0.39
CA ALA A 35 -8.03 2.51 -0.53
C ALA A 35 -9.10 2.95 -1.49
N GLN A 36 -8.93 4.17 -2.02
CA GLN A 36 -9.67 4.65 -3.19
C GLN A 36 -8.77 4.42 -4.38
N VAL A 37 -9.18 3.55 -5.28
CA VAL A 37 -8.37 3.19 -6.43
C VAL A 37 -8.90 3.91 -7.66
N CYS A 38 -8.04 4.67 -8.31
CA CYS A 38 -8.43 5.44 -9.50
C CYS A 38 -8.95 4.50 -10.59
N ASP A 39 -10.15 4.81 -11.11
CA ASP A 39 -10.76 3.99 -12.17
C ASP A 39 -9.97 4.01 -13.47
N ARG A 40 -9.16 5.04 -13.66
CA ARG A 40 -8.45 5.23 -14.91
C ARG A 40 -7.05 4.64 -14.89
N CYS A 41 -6.24 4.97 -13.89
CA CYS A 41 -4.85 4.53 -13.86
C CYS A 41 -4.55 3.47 -12.81
N GLY A 42 -5.50 3.16 -11.92
CA GLY A 42 -5.31 2.15 -10.90
C GLY A 42 -4.50 2.59 -9.68
N GLU A 43 -4.16 3.87 -9.59
CA GLU A 43 -3.37 4.38 -8.47
C GLU A 43 -4.19 4.37 -7.19
N PRO A 44 -3.71 3.74 -6.10
CA PRO A 44 -4.41 3.76 -4.83
C PRO A 44 -4.14 5.04 -4.06
N THR A 45 -5.15 5.53 -3.35
CA THR A 45 -5.04 6.67 -2.45
C THR A 45 -5.55 6.24 -1.09
N PHE A 46 -4.80 6.56 -0.04
CA PHE A 46 -5.16 6.17 1.32
C PHE A 46 -5.61 7.39 2.11
N ALA A 47 -6.61 7.19 2.96
CA ALA A 47 -7.03 8.22 3.90
C ALA A 47 -5.90 8.49 4.91
N PRO A 48 -5.83 9.71 5.48
CA PRO A 48 -4.79 10.02 6.46
C PRO A 48 -4.73 9.03 7.62
N GLU A 49 -5.87 8.59 8.12
CA GLU A 49 -5.94 7.64 9.22
C GLU A 49 -5.35 6.28 8.81
N THR A 50 -5.61 5.87 7.58
CA THR A 50 -5.08 4.61 7.05
C THR A 50 -3.57 4.70 6.91
N ALA A 51 -3.08 5.82 6.35
CA ALA A 51 -1.64 6.04 6.18
C ALA A 51 -0.94 6.02 7.53
N GLU A 52 -1.53 6.63 8.55
CA GLU A 52 -0.94 6.64 9.89
C GLU A 52 -0.92 5.24 10.50
N SER A 53 -1.97 4.46 10.30
CA SER A 53 -2.01 3.07 10.77
C SER A 53 -0.92 2.23 10.12
N ILE A 54 -0.70 2.41 8.81
CA ILE A 54 0.36 1.72 8.10
C ILE A 54 1.72 2.11 8.66
N ARG A 55 1.93 3.41 8.87
CA ARG A 55 3.19 3.89 9.43
C ARG A 55 3.51 3.23 10.77
N LYS A 56 2.51 3.14 11.64
CA LYS A 56 2.71 2.51 12.94
C LYS A 56 3.04 1.03 12.82
N LEU A 57 2.42 0.33 11.86
CA LEU A 57 2.71 -1.08 11.65
C LEU A 57 4.15 -1.30 11.19
N VAL A 58 4.59 -0.54 10.18
CA VAL A 58 5.89 -0.79 9.56
C VAL A 58 7.06 -0.27 10.38
N HIS A 59 6.83 0.74 11.24
CA HIS A 59 7.87 1.29 12.09
C HIS A 59 7.76 0.86 13.55
N GLY A 60 6.70 0.16 13.89
CA GLY A 60 6.46 -0.27 15.26
C GLY A 60 7.12 -1.60 15.59
N GLU A 61 6.84 -2.08 16.79
CA GLU A 61 7.39 -3.34 17.27
C GLU A 61 6.35 -4.47 17.19
N SER A 62 5.33 -4.31 16.36
CA SER A 62 4.30 -5.31 16.18
C SER A 62 4.88 -6.56 15.53
N SER A 63 4.42 -7.73 15.97
CA SER A 63 4.81 -8.98 15.32
C SER A 63 4.04 -9.13 14.02
N PRO A 64 4.68 -9.61 12.94
CA PRO A 64 3.95 -9.85 11.71
C PRO A 64 2.95 -10.99 11.85
N LEU A 65 1.90 -10.94 11.02
CA LEU A 65 0.92 -11.99 10.96
C LEU A 65 1.57 -13.32 10.54
N ARG A 66 2.48 -13.22 9.58
CA ARG A 66 3.27 -14.35 9.10
C ARG A 66 4.49 -13.82 8.36
N THR A 67 5.47 -14.68 8.16
CA THR A 67 6.64 -14.33 7.36
C THR A 67 6.73 -15.32 6.20
N GLU A 68 6.88 -14.80 4.98
CA GLU A 68 6.92 -15.62 3.78
C GLU A 68 8.24 -15.42 3.05
N PRO A 69 8.83 -16.49 2.50
CA PRO A 69 10.03 -16.35 1.69
C PRO A 69 9.69 -15.68 0.36
N LEU A 70 10.66 -14.98 -0.20
CA LEU A 70 10.49 -14.23 -1.43
C LEU A 70 11.53 -14.69 -2.45
N GLU A 71 11.07 -15.17 -3.61
CA GLU A 71 11.97 -15.50 -4.71
C GLU A 71 12.26 -14.22 -5.48
N VAL A 72 13.54 -14.00 -5.77
CA VAL A 72 13.98 -12.78 -6.45
C VAL A 72 14.73 -13.17 -7.71
N PHE A 73 14.27 -12.63 -8.84
CA PHE A 73 14.91 -12.83 -10.13
C PHE A 73 15.37 -11.49 -10.65
N ALA A 74 16.46 -11.49 -11.39
CA ALA A 74 16.94 -10.29 -12.05
C ALA A 74 17.07 -10.58 -13.55
N LEU A 75 16.68 -9.61 -14.35
CA LEU A 75 16.91 -9.68 -15.78
C LEU A 75 18.29 -9.09 -16.08
N GLN A 76 19.07 -9.80 -16.89
CA GLN A 76 20.42 -9.37 -17.26
C GLN A 76 20.46 -8.73 -18.64
#